data_4b5738e7001e28d6652dc48a3ce6e035
#
_entry.id   4b5738e7001e28d6652dc48a3ce6e035
#
_cell.length_a   1.000
_cell.length_b   1.000
_cell.length_c   1.000
_cell.angle_alpha   90.00
_cell.angle_beta   90.00
_cell.angle_gamma   90.00
#
_symmetry.space_group_name_H-M   'P 1'
#
loop_
_entity.id
_entity.type
_entity.pdbx_description
1 polymer ?
#
loop_
_entity_poly.entity_id
_entity_poly.type
_entity_poly.pdbx_seq_one_letter_code
_entity_poly.pdbx_strand_id
1 'polypeptide(L)'
;MVKVLLSTNVRDEDNLLEWVVHHLNLGFNHILIFDHRSKIPVKNVLNKIPQKFITIERIEQEKIIKTELMKIGYLISLKKKYTWTIHLDADEFLVLNEDKNVSNFLKKYKIYDQVGVNWLLFGTGLHSVHPNGKTILETYTKSEEIVNKHIKSFLKVKTAKFQNCNNPHFYILKDMSKSVNLFKQTLDPIHTYHYDLRKKYTEVPAFVAHYWFQAYGTYFKRKVDRPTDDNGAYRDAISEEELHKQYNDVDNFFICDKYNEKNKKKMTNPIFTKNNIKK
;
A
#
# COMPACT_ATOMS: atom_id res chain seq x y z
N MET A 1 -17.91 -13.19 -7.74
CA MET A 1 -16.51 -12.85 -8.10
C MET A 1 -16.01 -11.86 -7.07
N VAL A 2 -14.80 -12.05 -6.52
CA VAL A 2 -14.18 -11.09 -5.59
C VAL A 2 -13.73 -9.86 -6.37
N LYS A 3 -14.27 -8.69 -6.01
CA LYS A 3 -13.88 -7.39 -6.57
C LYS A 3 -13.23 -6.55 -5.47
N VAL A 4 -12.04 -6.01 -5.74
CA VAL A 4 -11.25 -5.29 -4.74
C VAL A 4 -10.99 -3.85 -5.20
N LEU A 5 -11.33 -2.88 -4.34
CA LEU A 5 -10.94 -1.49 -4.49
C LEU A 5 -9.67 -1.24 -3.68
N LEU A 6 -8.69 -0.60 -4.27
CA LEU A 6 -7.55 0.00 -3.57
C LEU A 6 -7.75 1.51 -3.52
N SER A 7 -7.55 2.13 -2.37
CA SER A 7 -7.50 3.59 -2.26
C SER A 7 -6.15 4.05 -1.75
N THR A 8 -5.76 5.26 -2.13
CA THR A 8 -4.52 5.93 -1.67
C THR A 8 -4.70 7.44 -1.67
N ASN A 9 -3.93 8.14 -0.86
CA ASN A 9 -3.72 9.57 -1.01
C ASN A 9 -2.27 9.84 -1.43
N VAL A 10 -2.08 10.80 -2.31
CA VAL A 10 -0.77 11.12 -2.88
C VAL A 10 -0.51 12.62 -2.89
N ARG A 11 0.75 13.00 -2.71
CA ARG A 11 1.24 14.36 -2.86
C ARG A 11 2.68 14.33 -3.36
N ASP A 12 2.89 14.72 -4.63
CA ASP A 12 4.22 14.75 -5.27
C ASP A 12 4.99 13.41 -5.18
N GLU A 13 4.31 12.30 -5.55
CA GLU A 13 4.91 10.96 -5.54
C GLU A 13 5.53 10.64 -6.90
N ASP A 14 6.87 10.62 -6.95
CA ASP A 14 7.63 10.47 -8.19
C ASP A 14 7.43 9.08 -8.83
N ASN A 15 7.19 8.02 -8.04
CA ASN A 15 7.05 6.63 -8.51
C ASN A 15 5.59 6.13 -8.57
N LEU A 16 4.62 7.05 -8.64
CA LEU A 16 3.19 6.71 -8.61
C LEU A 16 2.77 5.79 -9.77
N LEU A 17 3.35 5.96 -10.96
CA LEU A 17 3.04 5.10 -12.10
C LEU A 17 3.42 3.63 -11.84
N GLU A 18 4.61 3.40 -11.26
CA GLU A 18 5.05 2.05 -10.88
C GLU A 18 4.10 1.42 -9.86
N TRP A 19 3.73 2.19 -8.84
CA TRP A 19 2.81 1.74 -7.78
C TRP A 19 1.44 1.35 -8.34
N VAL A 20 0.86 2.18 -9.21
CA VAL A 20 -0.44 1.90 -9.85
C VAL A 20 -0.36 0.65 -10.72
N VAL A 21 0.68 0.54 -11.55
CA VAL A 21 0.88 -0.62 -12.43
C VAL A 21 1.06 -1.91 -11.62
N HIS A 22 1.83 -1.87 -10.54
CA HIS A 22 2.05 -3.00 -9.64
C HIS A 22 0.72 -3.57 -9.13
N HIS A 23 -0.11 -2.71 -8.55
CA HIS A 23 -1.38 -3.13 -7.97
C HIS A 23 -2.43 -3.58 -9.01
N LEU A 24 -2.46 -2.94 -10.18
CA LEU A 24 -3.29 -3.44 -11.29
C LEU A 24 -2.82 -4.81 -11.79
N ASN A 25 -1.50 -5.07 -11.80
CA ASN A 25 -0.93 -6.37 -12.14
C ASN A 25 -1.25 -7.46 -11.10
N LEU A 26 -1.42 -7.08 -9.83
CA LEU A 26 -1.91 -7.97 -8.77
C LEU A 26 -3.41 -8.26 -8.86
N GLY A 27 -4.13 -7.61 -9.76
CA GLY A 27 -5.55 -7.86 -9.99
C GLY A 27 -6.51 -7.05 -9.14
N PHE A 28 -6.09 -5.92 -8.60
CA PHE A 28 -7.04 -4.92 -8.10
C PHE A 28 -7.94 -4.45 -9.24
N ASN A 29 -9.24 -4.39 -8.97
CA ASN A 29 -10.22 -4.08 -10.01
C ASN A 29 -10.28 -2.60 -10.33
N HIS A 30 -9.93 -1.76 -9.37
CA HIS A 30 -9.93 -0.31 -9.49
C HIS A 30 -9.08 0.32 -8.41
N ILE A 31 -8.44 1.45 -8.73
CA ILE A 31 -7.67 2.26 -7.79
C ILE A 31 -8.30 3.64 -7.70
N LEU A 32 -8.65 4.06 -6.48
CA LEU A 32 -9.13 5.40 -6.14
C LEU A 32 -7.97 6.20 -5.57
N ILE A 33 -7.61 7.29 -6.24
CA ILE A 33 -6.47 8.12 -5.89
C ILE A 33 -6.97 9.51 -5.47
N PHE A 34 -6.66 9.90 -4.26
CA PHE A 34 -6.86 11.24 -3.75
C PHE A 34 -5.59 12.08 -3.99
N ASP A 35 -5.62 12.96 -4.99
CA ASP A 35 -4.51 13.85 -5.34
C ASP A 35 -4.53 15.08 -4.42
N HIS A 36 -3.73 15.06 -3.37
CA HIS A 36 -3.63 16.15 -2.41
C HIS A 36 -2.65 17.20 -2.87
N ARG A 37 -3.14 18.15 -3.69
CA ARG A 37 -2.38 19.33 -4.09
C ARG A 37 -1.00 19.03 -4.70
N SER A 38 -0.87 17.91 -5.43
CA SER A 38 0.39 17.63 -6.14
C SER A 38 0.73 18.77 -7.10
N LYS A 39 2.00 19.19 -7.15
CA LYS A 39 2.49 20.24 -8.05
C LYS A 39 2.24 19.87 -9.51
N ILE A 40 2.55 18.60 -9.87
CA ILE A 40 2.14 18.01 -11.14
C ILE A 40 0.87 17.20 -10.87
N PRO A 41 -0.28 17.61 -11.41
CA PRO A 41 -1.54 16.88 -11.20
C PRO A 41 -1.40 15.40 -11.56
N VAL A 42 -1.87 14.51 -10.67
CA VAL A 42 -1.78 13.05 -10.84
C VAL A 42 -2.39 12.59 -12.17
N LYS A 43 -3.42 13.26 -12.68
CA LYS A 43 -4.00 12.97 -14.00
C LYS A 43 -2.98 13.07 -15.14
N ASN A 44 -1.97 13.92 -15.02
CA ASN A 44 -0.94 14.08 -16.04
C ASN A 44 0.10 12.96 -15.94
N VAL A 45 0.43 12.52 -14.71
CA VAL A 45 1.35 11.40 -14.45
C VAL A 45 0.75 10.07 -14.93
N LEU A 46 -0.55 9.89 -14.75
CA LEU A 46 -1.27 8.65 -15.04
C LEU A 46 -2.10 8.70 -16.34
N ASN A 47 -1.81 9.63 -17.25
CA ASN A 47 -2.57 9.86 -18.48
C ASN A 47 -2.66 8.64 -19.41
N LYS A 48 -1.70 7.71 -19.34
CA LYS A 48 -1.69 6.46 -20.11
C LYS A 48 -2.50 5.33 -19.44
N ILE A 49 -2.89 5.47 -18.17
CA ILE A 49 -3.68 4.45 -17.49
C ILE A 49 -5.16 4.64 -17.83
N PRO A 50 -5.86 3.62 -18.40
CA PRO A 50 -7.26 3.77 -18.78
C PRO A 50 -8.16 4.08 -17.56
N GLN A 51 -9.05 5.06 -17.68
CA GLN A 51 -9.95 5.54 -16.62
C GLN A 51 -10.86 4.44 -16.02
N LYS A 52 -11.13 3.39 -16.75
CA LYS A 52 -11.88 2.23 -16.22
C LYS A 52 -11.17 1.52 -15.06
N PHE A 53 -9.88 1.75 -14.85
CA PHE A 53 -9.07 1.17 -13.78
C PHE A 53 -8.74 2.13 -12.65
N ILE A 54 -8.86 3.44 -12.89
CA ILE A 54 -8.52 4.47 -11.90
C ILE A 54 -9.61 5.54 -11.81
N THR A 55 -9.77 6.10 -10.62
CA THR A 55 -10.49 7.36 -10.39
C THR A 55 -9.54 8.28 -9.64
N ILE A 56 -9.42 9.53 -10.07
CA ILE A 56 -8.58 10.53 -9.44
C ILE A 56 -9.50 11.65 -8.94
N GLU A 57 -9.45 11.88 -7.62
CA GLU A 57 -10.18 12.95 -6.94
C GLU A 57 -9.15 13.98 -6.45
N ARG A 58 -9.24 15.20 -6.98
CA ARG A 58 -8.37 16.28 -6.55
C ARG A 58 -8.87 16.86 -5.23
N ILE A 59 -7.97 16.97 -4.24
CA ILE A 59 -8.23 17.53 -2.92
C ILE A 59 -7.45 18.83 -2.78
N GLU A 60 -8.14 19.96 -2.63
CA GLU A 60 -7.53 21.30 -2.49
C GLU A 60 -7.40 21.74 -1.01
N GLN A 61 -8.02 21.04 -0.09
CA GLN A 61 -7.92 21.31 1.33
C GLN A 61 -6.48 21.19 1.82
N GLU A 62 -6.06 22.10 2.68
CA GLU A 62 -4.68 22.11 3.17
C GLU A 62 -4.40 20.96 4.12
N LYS A 63 -5.31 20.70 5.04
CA LYS A 63 -5.23 19.57 5.98
C LYS A 63 -6.10 18.44 5.51
N ILE A 64 -5.52 17.27 5.42
CA ILE A 64 -6.26 16.01 5.18
C ILE A 64 -6.01 15.10 6.35
N ILE A 65 -7.09 14.50 6.84
CA ILE A 65 -7.01 13.41 7.77
C ILE A 65 -7.16 12.12 6.96
N LYS A 66 -6.10 11.32 6.87
CA LYS A 66 -6.04 10.08 6.10
C LYS A 66 -7.20 9.13 6.43
N THR A 67 -7.62 9.08 7.69
CA THR A 67 -8.75 8.27 8.14
C THR A 67 -10.08 8.68 7.51
N GLU A 68 -10.27 9.96 7.18
CA GLU A 68 -11.47 10.42 6.45
C GLU A 68 -11.46 9.92 5.01
N LEU A 69 -10.29 9.92 4.34
CA LEU A 69 -10.14 9.37 3.01
C LEU A 69 -10.39 7.85 2.98
N MET A 70 -9.98 7.13 4.03
CA MET A 70 -10.30 5.71 4.19
C MET A 70 -11.81 5.48 4.31
N LYS A 71 -12.53 6.32 5.07
CA LYS A 71 -14.01 6.27 5.17
C LYS A 71 -14.67 6.52 3.81
N ILE A 72 -14.18 7.53 3.07
CA ILE A 72 -14.67 7.83 1.71
C ILE A 72 -14.43 6.63 0.78
N GLY A 73 -13.24 6.03 0.82
CA GLY A 73 -12.90 4.83 0.07
C GLY A 73 -13.84 3.66 0.40
N TYR A 74 -14.15 3.45 1.68
CA TYR A 74 -15.14 2.45 2.11
C TYR A 74 -16.55 2.75 1.55
N LEU A 75 -17.04 3.98 1.67
CA LEU A 75 -18.38 4.37 1.18
C LEU A 75 -18.50 4.21 -0.34
N ILE A 76 -17.46 4.59 -1.10
CA ILE A 76 -17.40 4.37 -2.56
C ILE A 76 -17.40 2.87 -2.86
N SER A 77 -16.66 2.07 -2.09
CA SER A 77 -16.62 0.62 -2.23
C SER A 77 -18.00 -0.01 -2.03
N LEU A 78 -18.74 0.46 -1.03
CA LEU A 78 -20.11 0.01 -0.73
C LEU A 78 -21.06 0.39 -1.87
N LYS A 79 -21.06 1.66 -2.30
CA LYS A 79 -21.90 2.17 -3.38
C LYS A 79 -21.66 1.44 -4.71
N LYS A 80 -20.39 1.18 -5.03
CA LYS A 80 -19.99 0.48 -6.27
C LYS A 80 -19.95 -1.05 -6.17
N LYS A 81 -20.39 -1.61 -5.03
CA LYS A 81 -20.53 -3.06 -4.76
C LYS A 81 -19.20 -3.82 -4.93
N TYR A 82 -18.10 -3.27 -4.41
CA TYR A 82 -16.87 -4.03 -4.25
C TYR A 82 -17.03 -5.06 -3.11
N THR A 83 -16.25 -6.13 -3.17
CA THR A 83 -16.28 -7.18 -2.13
C THR A 83 -15.36 -6.80 -0.97
N TRP A 84 -14.19 -6.26 -1.30
CA TRP A 84 -13.14 -5.85 -0.37
C TRP A 84 -12.60 -4.47 -0.74
N THR A 85 -12.10 -3.76 0.26
CA THR A 85 -11.33 -2.53 0.09
C THR A 85 -10.10 -2.54 0.99
N ILE A 86 -9.06 -1.82 0.58
CA ILE A 86 -7.87 -1.53 1.37
C ILE A 86 -7.40 -0.13 1.05
N HIS A 87 -6.80 0.55 2.03
CA HIS A 87 -6.06 1.80 1.83
C HIS A 87 -4.57 1.54 2.03
N LEU A 88 -3.76 1.85 1.02
CA LEU A 88 -2.30 1.79 1.07
C LEU A 88 -1.71 3.15 0.75
N ASP A 89 -0.58 3.46 1.38
CA ASP A 89 0.21 4.63 1.01
C ASP A 89 0.92 4.39 -0.34
N ALA A 90 1.26 5.45 -1.07
CA ALA A 90 1.86 5.31 -2.41
C ALA A 90 3.33 4.82 -2.39
N ASP A 91 3.88 4.56 -1.20
CA ASP A 91 5.16 3.90 -0.97
C ASP A 91 5.01 2.48 -0.40
N GLU A 92 3.78 1.94 -0.40
CA GLU A 92 3.44 0.60 0.09
C GLU A 92 3.02 -0.31 -1.05
N PHE A 93 3.76 -1.39 -1.26
CA PHE A 93 3.52 -2.37 -2.33
C PHE A 93 3.04 -3.68 -1.73
N LEU A 94 1.82 -4.12 -2.04
CA LEU A 94 1.34 -5.43 -1.64
C LEU A 94 2.14 -6.53 -2.33
N VAL A 95 2.63 -7.50 -1.56
CA VAL A 95 3.36 -8.67 -2.05
C VAL A 95 2.58 -9.92 -1.66
N LEU A 96 2.32 -10.77 -2.63
CA LEU A 96 1.65 -12.06 -2.44
C LEU A 96 2.67 -13.17 -2.63
N ASN A 97 3.01 -13.92 -1.59
CA ASN A 97 3.98 -14.99 -1.68
C ASN A 97 3.43 -16.23 -2.38
N GLU A 98 2.22 -16.62 -2.02
CA GLU A 98 1.58 -17.86 -2.48
C GLU A 98 0.61 -17.65 -3.64
N ASP A 99 -0.06 -16.51 -3.69
CA ASP A 99 -1.18 -16.31 -4.60
C ASP A 99 -0.78 -15.51 -5.85
N LYS A 100 -1.38 -15.85 -6.99
CA LYS A 100 -1.13 -15.15 -8.26
C LYS A 100 -1.79 -13.75 -8.30
N ASN A 101 -2.84 -13.52 -7.53
CA ASN A 101 -3.59 -12.26 -7.51
C ASN A 101 -4.35 -12.07 -6.20
N VAL A 102 -4.74 -10.82 -5.94
CA VAL A 102 -5.44 -10.41 -4.71
C VAL A 102 -6.80 -11.07 -4.54
N SER A 103 -7.50 -11.41 -5.63
CA SER A 103 -8.79 -12.11 -5.56
C SER A 103 -8.64 -13.53 -5.02
N ASN A 104 -7.60 -14.26 -5.42
CA ASN A 104 -7.32 -15.61 -4.92
C ASN A 104 -6.88 -15.56 -3.46
N PHE A 105 -6.02 -14.62 -3.10
CA PHE A 105 -5.62 -14.38 -1.73
C PHE A 105 -6.85 -14.16 -0.83
N LEU A 106 -7.74 -13.24 -1.17
CA LEU A 106 -8.90 -12.89 -0.34
C LEU A 106 -9.99 -13.98 -0.29
N LYS A 107 -10.06 -14.89 -1.24
CA LYS A 107 -10.96 -16.06 -1.16
C LYS A 107 -10.66 -16.94 0.05
N LYS A 108 -9.39 -17.02 0.49
CA LYS A 108 -8.97 -17.78 1.68
C LYS A 108 -9.55 -17.23 2.98
N TYR A 109 -9.97 -15.94 2.95
CA TYR A 109 -10.51 -15.19 4.09
C TYR A 109 -12.01 -14.89 3.97
N LYS A 110 -12.75 -15.63 3.13
CA LYS A 110 -14.16 -15.35 2.80
C LYS A 110 -15.12 -15.28 3.99
N ILE A 111 -14.80 -15.92 5.12
CA ILE A 111 -15.62 -15.94 6.34
C ILE A 111 -15.30 -14.79 7.30
N TYR A 112 -14.17 -14.10 7.09
CA TYR A 112 -13.71 -12.98 7.92
C TYR A 112 -14.16 -11.65 7.33
N ASP A 113 -14.18 -10.62 8.16
CA ASP A 113 -14.60 -9.27 7.79
C ASP A 113 -13.44 -8.29 7.66
N GLN A 114 -12.31 -8.59 8.32
CA GLN A 114 -11.08 -7.82 8.18
C GLN A 114 -9.86 -8.74 8.22
N VAL A 115 -8.84 -8.41 7.40
CA VAL A 115 -7.57 -9.15 7.34
C VAL A 115 -6.41 -8.17 7.42
N GLY A 116 -5.62 -8.25 8.49
CA GLY A 116 -4.40 -7.48 8.67
C GLY A 116 -3.22 -8.13 7.93
N VAL A 117 -2.49 -7.34 7.16
CA VAL A 117 -1.28 -7.72 6.43
C VAL A 117 -0.11 -6.94 6.98
N ASN A 118 0.90 -7.62 7.50
CA ASN A 118 2.06 -6.99 8.12
C ASN A 118 2.93 -6.26 7.10
N TRP A 119 3.61 -5.19 7.53
CA TRP A 119 4.65 -4.52 6.76
C TRP A 119 5.94 -5.36 6.71
N LEU A 120 6.75 -5.08 5.71
CA LEU A 120 8.18 -5.32 5.67
C LEU A 120 8.83 -4.00 5.29
N LEU A 121 9.66 -3.44 6.18
CA LEU A 121 10.27 -2.14 5.95
C LEU A 121 11.54 -2.30 5.10
N PHE A 122 11.64 -1.44 4.08
CA PHE A 122 12.81 -1.34 3.21
C PHE A 122 13.60 -0.09 3.55
N GLY A 123 14.90 -0.26 3.67
CA GLY A 123 15.84 0.83 3.91
C GLY A 123 16.17 1.63 2.65
N THR A 124 17.16 2.50 2.78
CA THR A 124 17.60 3.36 1.67
C THR A 124 18.38 2.62 0.58
N GLY A 125 18.79 1.37 0.82
CA GLY A 125 19.76 0.68 -0.02
C GLY A 125 21.11 1.42 -0.14
N LEU A 126 21.41 2.29 0.84
CA LEU A 126 22.60 3.18 0.90
C LEU A 126 22.62 4.26 -0.20
N HIS A 127 21.46 4.62 -0.76
CA HIS A 127 21.36 5.66 -1.79
C HIS A 127 21.10 7.04 -1.16
N SER A 128 21.94 8.01 -1.49
CA SER A 128 21.70 9.44 -1.18
C SER A 128 20.63 10.03 -2.11
N VAL A 129 20.62 9.60 -3.38
CA VAL A 129 19.68 10.06 -4.41
C VAL A 129 19.12 8.85 -5.15
N HIS A 130 17.82 8.92 -5.49
CA HIS A 130 17.20 7.87 -6.31
C HIS A 130 17.85 7.83 -7.72
N PRO A 131 18.36 6.68 -8.19
CA PRO A 131 19.00 6.57 -9.48
C PRO A 131 18.04 6.85 -10.64
N ASN A 132 18.44 7.69 -11.59
CA ASN A 132 17.62 8.03 -12.74
C ASN A 132 17.20 6.81 -13.56
N GLY A 133 15.91 6.76 -13.92
CA GLY A 133 15.36 5.70 -14.77
C GLY A 133 15.19 4.34 -14.09
N LYS A 134 15.54 4.23 -12.82
CA LYS A 134 15.32 3.02 -12.02
C LYS A 134 13.95 3.00 -11.38
N THR A 135 13.42 1.82 -11.14
CA THR A 135 12.18 1.62 -10.38
C THR A 135 12.47 1.52 -8.87
N ILE A 136 11.45 1.69 -8.05
CA ILE A 136 11.57 1.45 -6.59
C ILE A 136 12.00 0.01 -6.32
N LEU A 137 11.36 -0.96 -7.00
CA LEU A 137 11.60 -2.38 -6.76
C LEU A 137 13.01 -2.83 -7.13
N GLU A 138 13.66 -2.19 -8.10
CA GLU A 138 15.03 -2.53 -8.48
C GLU A 138 16.09 -1.72 -7.72
N THR A 139 15.71 -0.60 -7.11
CA THR A 139 16.65 0.28 -6.41
C THR A 139 16.80 -0.12 -4.95
N TYR A 140 15.68 -0.32 -4.25
CA TYR A 140 15.70 -0.55 -2.80
C TYR A 140 15.52 -2.03 -2.51
N THR A 141 16.65 -2.75 -2.50
CA THR A 141 16.71 -4.22 -2.35
C THR A 141 17.29 -4.64 -1.00
N LYS A 142 17.23 -3.77 0.01
CA LYS A 142 17.60 -4.10 1.38
C LYS A 142 16.39 -3.88 2.30
N SER A 143 16.14 -4.83 3.22
CA SER A 143 14.96 -4.80 4.09
C SER A 143 15.24 -5.38 5.47
N GLU A 144 14.25 -5.25 6.38
CA GLU A 144 14.16 -6.15 7.54
C GLU A 144 14.09 -7.62 7.08
N GLU A 145 14.58 -8.53 7.91
CA GLU A 145 14.45 -9.97 7.67
C GLU A 145 13.07 -10.50 8.10
N ILE A 146 12.53 -9.95 9.19
CA ILE A 146 11.26 -10.35 9.82
C ILE A 146 10.20 -9.30 9.50
N VAL A 147 8.97 -9.75 9.20
CA VAL A 147 7.87 -8.82 8.96
C VAL A 147 7.61 -7.94 10.18
N ASN A 148 7.42 -6.67 9.93
CA ASN A 148 7.18 -5.66 10.95
C ASN A 148 5.82 -5.89 11.63
N LYS A 149 5.70 -5.47 12.89
CA LYS A 149 4.44 -5.59 13.64
C LYS A 149 3.29 -4.72 13.11
N HIS A 150 3.59 -3.62 12.42
CA HIS A 150 2.56 -2.77 11.82
C HIS A 150 1.82 -3.52 10.70
N ILE A 151 0.53 -3.26 10.58
CA ILE A 151 -0.33 -3.88 9.57
C ILE A 151 -1.03 -2.83 8.71
N LYS A 152 -1.49 -3.27 7.54
CA LYS A 152 -2.55 -2.63 6.73
C LYS A 152 -3.68 -3.62 6.54
N SER A 153 -4.92 -3.14 6.56
CA SER A 153 -6.06 -4.04 6.65
C SER A 153 -6.95 -4.02 5.41
N PHE A 154 -7.22 -5.20 4.88
CA PHE A 154 -8.35 -5.40 3.98
C PHE A 154 -9.66 -5.41 4.78
N LEU A 155 -10.65 -4.67 4.31
CA LEU A 155 -12.00 -4.63 4.87
C LEU A 155 -13.00 -5.25 3.89
N LYS A 156 -13.81 -6.19 4.37
CA LYS A 156 -14.91 -6.77 3.59
C LYS A 156 -16.10 -5.84 3.62
N VAL A 157 -16.44 -5.29 2.46
CA VAL A 157 -17.32 -4.11 2.35
C VAL A 157 -18.75 -4.35 2.84
N LYS A 158 -19.34 -5.49 2.49
CA LYS A 158 -20.79 -5.72 2.67
C LYS A 158 -21.14 -6.25 4.05
N THR A 159 -20.29 -7.07 4.66
CA THR A 159 -20.57 -7.77 5.91
C THR A 159 -19.89 -7.15 7.12
N ALA A 160 -18.77 -6.48 6.92
CA ALA A 160 -18.11 -5.74 7.98
C ALA A 160 -19.01 -4.61 8.45
N LYS A 161 -19.42 -4.69 9.72
CA LYS A 161 -20.22 -3.63 10.35
C LYS A 161 -19.29 -2.49 10.77
N PHE A 162 -18.77 -1.77 9.76
CA PHE A 162 -17.86 -0.65 9.94
C PHE A 162 -18.43 0.41 10.85
N GLN A 163 -17.67 0.84 11.84
CA GLN A 163 -18.00 1.93 12.74
C GLN A 163 -17.14 3.16 12.49
N ASN A 164 -15.82 2.97 12.52
CA ASN A 164 -14.86 4.07 12.40
C ASN A 164 -13.47 3.56 11.93
N CYS A 165 -12.57 4.49 11.63
CA CYS A 165 -11.13 4.25 11.56
C CYS A 165 -10.42 5.40 12.31
N ASN A 166 -9.66 5.06 13.34
CA ASN A 166 -8.96 6.04 14.18
C ASN A 166 -7.49 6.17 13.79
N ASN A 167 -7.02 5.26 12.96
CA ASN A 167 -5.65 5.28 12.41
C ASN A 167 -5.66 4.71 10.98
N PRO A 168 -4.63 4.94 10.17
CA PRO A 168 -4.58 4.52 8.77
C PRO A 168 -4.25 3.03 8.55
N HIS A 169 -4.27 2.22 9.61
CA HIS A 169 -3.85 0.82 9.55
C HIS A 169 -5.02 -0.16 9.68
N PHE A 170 -6.11 0.28 10.32
CA PHE A 170 -7.11 -0.64 10.84
C PHE A 170 -8.52 -0.03 10.84
N TYR A 171 -9.54 -0.84 10.69
CA TYR A 171 -10.94 -0.44 10.76
C TYR A 171 -11.58 -0.94 12.05
N ILE A 172 -12.31 -0.07 12.74
CA ILE A 172 -13.09 -0.43 13.92
C ILE A 172 -14.45 -0.94 13.45
N LEU A 173 -14.76 -2.18 13.82
CA LEU A 173 -16.01 -2.86 13.48
C LEU A 173 -16.85 -3.04 14.75
N LYS A 174 -18.19 -3.16 14.58
CA LYS A 174 -19.09 -3.51 15.70
C LYS A 174 -18.77 -4.88 16.30
N ASP A 175 -18.27 -5.80 15.47
CA ASP A 175 -17.85 -7.13 15.87
C ASP A 175 -16.44 -7.38 15.33
N MET A 176 -15.48 -7.41 16.25
CA MET A 176 -14.07 -7.60 15.95
C MET A 176 -13.67 -9.08 15.89
N SER A 177 -14.54 -10.01 16.27
CA SER A 177 -14.24 -11.45 16.30
C SER A 177 -13.86 -12.03 14.93
N LYS A 178 -14.26 -11.33 13.85
CA LYS A 178 -13.92 -11.66 12.46
C LYS A 178 -12.80 -10.83 11.85
N SER A 179 -12.07 -10.10 12.70
CA SER A 179 -10.84 -9.39 12.30
C SER A 179 -9.65 -10.28 12.62
N VAL A 180 -8.87 -10.63 11.59
CA VAL A 180 -7.81 -11.63 11.72
C VAL A 180 -6.50 -11.19 11.08
N ASN A 181 -5.40 -11.80 11.53
CA ASN A 181 -4.11 -11.74 10.86
C ASN A 181 -4.03 -12.74 9.69
N LEU A 182 -2.87 -12.84 9.06
CA LEU A 182 -2.62 -13.74 7.93
C LEU A 182 -2.77 -15.23 8.27
N PHE A 183 -2.63 -15.60 9.54
CA PHE A 183 -2.79 -16.97 10.03
C PHE A 183 -4.18 -17.24 10.65
N LYS A 184 -5.14 -16.33 10.39
CA LYS A 184 -6.54 -16.42 10.86
C LYS A 184 -6.70 -16.38 12.38
N GLN A 185 -5.72 -15.84 13.08
CA GLN A 185 -5.81 -15.54 14.51
C GLN A 185 -6.47 -14.18 14.66
N THR A 186 -7.36 -14.06 15.65
CA THR A 186 -8.11 -12.81 15.91
C THR A 186 -7.16 -11.67 16.27
N LEU A 187 -7.37 -10.52 15.66
CA LEU A 187 -6.64 -9.29 15.97
C LEU A 187 -7.21 -8.69 17.26
N ASP A 188 -6.33 -8.33 18.18
CA ASP A 188 -6.72 -7.66 19.41
C ASP A 188 -7.22 -6.24 19.10
N PRO A 189 -8.46 -5.89 19.50
CA PRO A 189 -9.00 -4.55 19.26
C PRO A 189 -8.26 -3.45 20.04
N ILE A 190 -7.51 -3.77 21.08
CA ILE A 190 -6.73 -2.81 21.86
C ILE A 190 -5.42 -2.43 21.15
N HIS A 191 -4.83 -3.37 20.42
CA HIS A 191 -3.57 -3.19 19.67
C HIS A 191 -3.83 -3.15 18.16
N THR A 192 -4.77 -2.35 17.73
CA THR A 192 -5.43 -2.35 16.41
C THR A 192 -4.53 -2.17 15.19
N TYR A 193 -3.30 -1.75 15.33
CA TYR A 193 -2.38 -1.52 14.19
C TYR A 193 -1.08 -2.29 14.29
N HIS A 194 -0.90 -3.08 15.35
CA HIS A 194 0.26 -3.91 15.59
C HIS A 194 -0.13 -5.37 15.77
N TYR A 195 0.58 -6.27 15.09
CA TYR A 195 0.54 -7.70 15.36
C TYR A 195 1.90 -8.32 15.06
N ASP A 196 2.63 -8.69 16.10
CA ASP A 196 3.97 -9.25 15.98
C ASP A 196 3.92 -10.75 15.62
N LEU A 197 4.11 -11.07 14.35
CA LEU A 197 4.12 -12.45 13.85
C LEU A 197 5.44 -13.17 14.12
N ARG A 198 6.57 -12.45 14.33
CA ARG A 198 7.92 -13.03 14.44
C ARG A 198 8.26 -14.02 13.33
N LYS A 199 7.87 -13.70 12.10
CA LYS A 199 8.03 -14.52 10.91
C LYS A 199 8.91 -13.83 9.90
N LYS A 200 9.74 -14.60 9.18
CA LYS A 200 10.44 -14.10 8.01
C LYS A 200 9.44 -13.77 6.91
N TYR A 201 9.76 -12.78 6.08
CA TYR A 201 8.88 -12.38 4.98
C TYR A 201 8.57 -13.53 4.00
N THR A 202 9.43 -14.54 3.90
CA THR A 202 9.21 -15.74 3.08
C THR A 202 8.23 -16.76 3.70
N GLU A 203 7.94 -16.65 5.00
CA GLU A 203 7.10 -17.58 5.75
C GLU A 203 5.64 -17.10 5.89
N VAL A 204 5.32 -15.91 5.40
CA VAL A 204 3.97 -15.35 5.46
C VAL A 204 3.29 -15.45 4.08
N PRO A 205 1.95 -15.62 4.02
CA PRO A 205 1.23 -15.69 2.74
C PRO A 205 1.32 -14.42 1.90
N ALA A 206 1.47 -13.26 2.58
CA ALA A 206 1.56 -11.94 1.98
C ALA A 206 2.22 -10.95 2.95
N PHE A 207 2.72 -9.84 2.44
CA PHE A 207 3.16 -8.70 3.23
C PHE A 207 3.00 -7.40 2.43
N VAL A 208 3.12 -6.26 3.10
CA VAL A 208 3.18 -4.94 2.47
C VAL A 208 4.62 -4.45 2.53
N ALA A 209 5.30 -4.44 1.39
CA ALA A 209 6.62 -3.85 1.28
C ALA A 209 6.51 -2.33 1.38
N HIS A 210 7.07 -1.76 2.42
CA HIS A 210 6.98 -0.33 2.71
C HIS A 210 8.33 0.35 2.47
N TYR A 211 8.41 1.09 1.37
CA TYR A 211 9.58 1.88 0.96
C TYR A 211 9.52 3.27 1.60
N TRP A 212 9.49 3.28 2.94
CA TRP A 212 9.23 4.50 3.71
C TRP A 212 10.29 5.57 3.52
N PHE A 213 11.56 5.17 3.52
CA PHE A 213 12.67 6.10 3.36
C PHE A 213 12.97 6.42 1.90
N GLN A 214 13.15 5.39 1.07
CA GLN A 214 13.75 5.50 -0.25
C GLN A 214 15.17 6.11 -0.13
N ALA A 215 15.68 6.87 -1.12
CA ALA A 215 16.94 7.59 -0.99
C ALA A 215 16.83 8.74 0.03
N TYR A 216 17.95 9.14 0.63
CA TYR A 216 17.99 10.22 1.62
C TYR A 216 17.32 11.52 1.15
N GLY A 217 17.65 12.00 -0.05
CA GLY A 217 17.00 13.19 -0.61
C GLY A 217 15.49 13.04 -0.81
N THR A 218 15.01 11.82 -1.14
CA THR A 218 13.59 11.52 -1.25
C THR A 218 12.92 11.51 0.13
N TYR A 219 13.57 10.93 1.14
CA TYR A 219 13.12 10.97 2.53
C TYR A 219 12.92 12.41 2.99
N PHE A 220 13.93 13.26 2.81
CA PHE A 220 13.88 14.65 3.25
C PHE A 220 12.67 15.36 2.63
N LYS A 221 12.56 15.33 1.29
CA LYS A 221 11.46 15.95 0.52
C LYS A 221 10.07 15.45 0.95
N ARG A 222 9.93 14.16 1.25
CA ARG A 222 8.63 13.51 1.51
C ARG A 222 8.22 13.51 2.98
N LYS A 223 9.18 13.43 3.89
CA LYS A 223 8.89 13.17 5.32
C LYS A 223 9.28 14.32 6.24
N VAL A 224 10.26 15.16 5.85
CA VAL A 224 10.77 16.27 6.68
C VAL A 224 10.21 17.61 6.20
N ASP A 225 10.34 17.91 4.91
CA ASP A 225 9.97 19.23 4.34
C ASP A 225 8.45 19.50 4.31
N ARG A 226 7.65 18.54 4.67
CA ARG A 226 6.18 18.69 4.68
C ARG A 226 5.53 18.02 5.90
N PRO A 227 4.38 18.56 6.35
CA PRO A 227 3.64 17.96 7.45
C PRO A 227 3.05 16.60 7.08
N THR A 228 2.82 15.79 8.10
CA THR A 228 2.17 14.48 7.94
C THR A 228 0.69 14.61 7.60
N ASP A 229 0.17 13.71 6.79
CA ASP A 229 -1.27 13.64 6.45
C ASP A 229 -2.13 13.09 7.62
N ASP A 230 -1.50 12.61 8.70
CA ASP A 230 -2.19 12.02 9.84
C ASP A 230 -2.63 13.09 10.86
N ASN A 231 -1.72 14.00 11.23
CA ASN A 231 -1.96 15.01 12.26
C ASN A 231 -1.42 16.40 11.93
N GLY A 232 -0.76 16.57 10.77
CA GLY A 232 -0.19 17.83 10.33
C GLY A 232 1.12 18.23 11.03
N ALA A 233 1.74 17.31 11.80
CA ALA A 233 3.04 17.58 12.43
C ALA A 233 4.20 17.40 11.45
N TYR A 234 5.24 18.18 11.59
CA TYR A 234 6.52 17.97 10.91
C TYR A 234 7.33 16.91 11.67
N ARG A 235 8.14 16.16 10.95
CA ARG A 235 9.08 15.20 11.54
C ARG A 235 10.46 15.83 11.69
N ASP A 236 11.15 15.44 12.74
CA ASP A 236 12.56 15.76 12.90
C ASP A 236 13.39 15.08 11.79
N ALA A 237 14.41 15.79 11.32
CA ALA A 237 15.34 15.25 10.35
C ALA A 237 16.26 14.22 11.05
N ILE A 238 16.47 13.09 10.39
CA ILE A 238 17.46 12.10 10.76
C ILE A 238 18.67 12.30 9.84
N SER A 239 19.90 12.16 10.34
CA SER A 239 21.09 12.24 9.49
C SER A 239 21.12 11.11 8.46
N GLU A 240 21.82 11.34 7.34
CA GLU A 240 21.94 10.33 6.29
C GLU A 240 22.58 9.04 6.80
N GLU A 241 23.59 9.16 7.65
CA GLU A 241 24.26 8.02 8.25
C GLU A 241 23.33 7.18 9.14
N GLU A 242 22.51 7.83 9.97
CA GLU A 242 21.51 7.14 10.78
C GLU A 242 20.41 6.50 9.95
N LEU A 243 19.98 7.18 8.87
CA LEU A 243 18.97 6.65 7.98
C LEU A 243 19.47 5.38 7.27
N HIS A 244 20.74 5.38 6.83
CA HIS A 244 21.36 4.23 6.18
C HIS A 244 21.55 3.01 7.11
N LYS A 245 21.49 3.18 8.43
CA LYS A 245 21.53 2.10 9.40
C LYS A 245 20.17 1.42 9.61
N GLN A 246 19.07 2.01 9.10
CA GLN A 246 17.72 1.51 9.36
C GLN A 246 17.22 0.64 8.22
N TYR A 247 16.68 -0.53 8.56
CA TYR A 247 15.98 -1.45 7.64
C TYR A 247 16.82 -1.90 6.42
N ASN A 248 18.12 -2.00 6.57
CA ASN A 248 19.06 -2.50 5.58
C ASN A 248 19.71 -3.83 6.04
N ASP A 249 18.98 -4.64 6.83
CA ASP A 249 19.51 -5.79 7.54
C ASP A 249 19.94 -6.92 6.61
N VAL A 250 19.14 -7.17 5.55
CA VAL A 250 19.39 -8.25 4.59
C VAL A 250 19.19 -7.78 3.15
N ASP A 251 19.90 -8.42 2.21
CA ASP A 251 19.63 -8.27 0.79
C ASP A 251 18.32 -8.97 0.43
N ASN A 252 17.40 -8.26 -0.22
CA ASN A 252 16.07 -8.73 -0.56
C ASN A 252 15.72 -8.39 -2.01
N PHE A 253 16.10 -9.24 -2.94
CA PHE A 253 15.77 -9.12 -4.37
C PHE A 253 14.42 -9.75 -4.71
N PHE A 254 13.77 -10.43 -3.78
CA PHE A 254 12.56 -11.21 -4.02
C PHE A 254 11.45 -10.44 -4.74
N ILE A 255 11.21 -9.18 -4.35
CA ILE A 255 10.15 -8.39 -4.96
C ILE A 255 10.56 -7.93 -6.36
N CYS A 256 11.81 -7.50 -6.54
CA CYS A 256 12.37 -7.13 -7.83
C CYS A 256 12.23 -8.29 -8.83
N ASP A 257 12.73 -9.47 -8.48
CA ASP A 257 12.71 -10.67 -9.33
C ASP A 257 11.28 -11.08 -9.70
N LYS A 258 10.36 -10.96 -8.74
CA LYS A 258 8.98 -11.40 -8.94
C LYS A 258 8.14 -10.46 -9.79
N TYR A 259 8.34 -9.13 -9.70
CA TYR A 259 7.38 -8.16 -10.22
C TYR A 259 7.97 -7.14 -11.20
N ASN A 260 9.26 -6.79 -11.09
CA ASN A 260 9.82 -5.61 -11.75
C ASN A 260 9.69 -5.66 -13.28
N GLU A 261 10.11 -6.75 -13.91
CA GLU A 261 10.04 -6.90 -15.37
C GLU A 261 8.61 -6.80 -15.92
N LYS A 262 7.65 -7.40 -15.21
CA LYS A 262 6.23 -7.31 -15.58
C LYS A 262 5.70 -5.88 -15.42
N ASN A 263 6.13 -5.19 -14.37
CA ASN A 263 5.73 -3.80 -14.13
C ASN A 263 6.32 -2.88 -15.18
N LYS A 264 7.62 -2.97 -15.51
CA LYS A 264 8.28 -2.18 -16.57
C LYS A 264 7.57 -2.33 -17.92
N LYS A 265 7.25 -3.56 -18.32
CA LYS A 265 6.50 -3.81 -19.55
C LYS A 265 5.13 -3.08 -19.55
N LYS A 266 4.45 -3.02 -18.42
CA LYS A 266 3.15 -2.37 -18.30
C LYS A 266 3.24 -0.87 -18.15
N MET A 267 4.32 -0.34 -17.60
CA MET A 267 4.56 1.11 -17.55
C MET A 267 4.79 1.68 -18.94
N THR A 268 5.47 0.93 -19.81
CA THR A 268 5.69 1.34 -21.22
C THR A 268 4.47 1.13 -22.11
N ASN A 269 3.73 0.05 -21.90
CA ASN A 269 2.51 -0.30 -22.65
C ASN A 269 1.39 -0.76 -21.71
N PRO A 270 0.57 0.15 -21.15
CA PRO A 270 -0.43 -0.14 -20.13
C PRO A 270 -1.70 -0.81 -20.69
N ILE A 271 -1.52 -1.94 -21.38
CA ILE A 271 -2.65 -2.79 -21.79
C ILE A 271 -3.05 -3.67 -20.61
N PHE A 272 -4.07 -3.26 -19.88
CA PHE A 272 -4.70 -4.08 -18.84
C PHE A 272 -5.96 -4.70 -19.43
N THR A 273 -6.00 -6.03 -19.54
CA THR A 273 -7.19 -6.75 -20.00
C THR A 273 -7.99 -7.23 -18.79
N LYS A 274 -9.33 -7.23 -18.88
CA LYS A 274 -10.20 -7.86 -17.87
C LYS A 274 -9.88 -9.36 -17.66
N ASN A 275 -9.12 -9.97 -18.55
CA ASN A 275 -8.81 -11.41 -18.58
C ASN A 275 -7.63 -11.82 -17.68
N ASN A 276 -6.89 -10.91 -17.08
CA ASN A 276 -5.94 -11.28 -16.02
C ASN A 276 -6.63 -11.76 -14.72
N ILE A 277 -7.98 -11.74 -14.71
CA ILE A 277 -8.82 -12.20 -13.59
C ILE A 277 -9.41 -13.60 -13.84
N LYS A 278 -9.29 -14.10 -15.10
CA LYS A 278 -9.72 -15.44 -15.48
C LYS A 278 -8.48 -16.25 -15.87
N LYS A 279 -7.87 -16.90 -14.92
CA LYS A 279 -7.26 -18.25 -15.04
C LYS A 279 -6.63 -18.61 -13.68
#